data_b4ee11ade99da4310d3d8d46d139536b
#
_entry.id   b4ee11ade99da4310d3d8d46d139536b
#
_cell.length_a   1.000
_cell.length_b   1.000
_cell.length_c   1.000
_cell.angle_alpha   90.00
_cell.angle_beta   90.00
_cell.angle_gamma   90.00
#
_symmetry.space_group_name_H-M   'P 1'
#
loop_
_entity.id
_entity.type
_entity.pdbx_description
1 polymer ?
#
loop_
_entity_poly.entity_id
_entity_poly.type
_entity_poly.pdbx_seq_one_letter_code
_entity_poly.pdbx_strand_id
1 'polypeptide(L)'
;MKKNLLLAAGVSVLSLSAQAEQFWADNSFSLLYGDDYKMVPVGENTRATVMTLEHVSGHSWGGMFFFIDRVNSGEGTYDETYGELSPSISLAKFDGFVKGINAAFTYEFSTSKTETAPFTFDTFSQDNYLVGVGVDLAIPGMDYFSATVYRSQNNNNFGKFYDNQLTLVYGWSMGNVTLDGYLDYTPGRNGRISELSIAPQLTYNIGPVLGLKNKVKVGIEYSYWHNKFAIDVPKNDQHNASLLLKWHL
;
A
#
# COMPACT_ATOMS: atom_id res chain seq x y z
N MET A 1 5.95 -3.88 -35.96
CA MET A 1 5.01 -4.93 -35.51
C MET A 1 4.85 -5.07 -34.00
N LYS A 2 5.86 -4.78 -33.13
CA LYS A 2 5.74 -4.95 -31.64
C LYS A 2 4.85 -3.92 -30.96
N LYS A 3 4.67 -2.70 -31.47
CA LYS A 3 3.82 -1.66 -30.89
C LYS A 3 2.31 -1.93 -31.00
N ASN A 4 1.89 -2.64 -32.05
CA ASN A 4 0.47 -2.94 -32.23
C ASN A 4 -0.04 -4.10 -31.38
N LEU A 5 0.86 -4.97 -30.87
CA LEU A 5 0.51 -6.08 -30.02
C LEU A 5 0.17 -5.60 -28.58
N LEU A 6 0.87 -4.58 -28.08
CA LEU A 6 0.61 -3.97 -26.78
C LEU A 6 -0.72 -3.20 -26.76
N LEU A 7 -1.08 -2.54 -27.87
CA LEU A 7 -2.36 -1.84 -27.98
C LEU A 7 -3.54 -2.82 -28.04
N ALA A 8 -3.38 -3.94 -28.75
CA ALA A 8 -4.41 -4.98 -28.83
C ALA A 8 -4.61 -5.70 -27.49
N ALA A 9 -3.54 -5.93 -26.72
CA ALA A 9 -3.63 -6.48 -25.35
C ALA A 9 -4.33 -5.52 -24.40
N GLY A 10 -4.03 -4.21 -24.46
CA GLY A 10 -4.68 -3.18 -23.65
C GLY A 10 -6.17 -3.05 -23.93
N VAL A 11 -6.59 -3.11 -25.18
CA VAL A 11 -8.01 -3.04 -25.58
C VAL A 11 -8.77 -4.31 -25.18
N SER A 12 -8.14 -5.48 -25.25
CA SER A 12 -8.77 -6.74 -24.81
C SER A 12 -8.97 -6.83 -23.29
N VAL A 13 -8.10 -6.23 -22.48
CA VAL A 13 -8.28 -6.16 -21.02
C VAL A 13 -9.44 -5.22 -20.68
N LEU A 14 -9.59 -4.10 -21.37
CA LEU A 14 -10.72 -3.18 -21.17
C LEU A 14 -12.06 -3.79 -21.59
N SER A 15 -12.10 -4.65 -22.62
CA SER A 15 -13.32 -5.33 -23.03
C SER A 15 -13.73 -6.49 -22.10
N LEU A 16 -12.80 -7.11 -21.40
CA LEU A 16 -13.08 -8.11 -20.35
C LEU A 16 -13.71 -7.47 -19.10
N SER A 17 -13.32 -6.25 -18.76
CA SER A 17 -13.90 -5.53 -17.61
C SER A 17 -15.36 -5.12 -17.81
N ALA A 18 -15.82 -4.96 -19.06
CA ALA A 18 -17.22 -4.61 -19.38
C ALA A 18 -18.23 -5.76 -19.13
N GLN A 19 -17.76 -7.00 -18.92
CA GLN A 19 -18.60 -8.17 -18.61
C GLN A 19 -18.32 -8.75 -17.21
N ALA A 20 -17.39 -8.15 -16.45
CA ALA A 20 -17.00 -8.62 -15.13
C ALA A 20 -18.05 -8.18 -14.09
N GLU A 21 -18.69 -9.15 -13.44
CA GLU A 21 -19.57 -8.86 -12.32
C GLU A 21 -18.74 -8.38 -11.13
N GLN A 22 -19.07 -7.18 -10.64
CA GLN A 22 -18.54 -6.66 -9.38
C GLN A 22 -19.46 -7.14 -8.24
N PHE A 23 -18.88 -7.85 -7.27
CA PHE A 23 -19.64 -8.37 -6.13
C PHE A 23 -19.78 -7.32 -5.03
N TRP A 24 -18.71 -6.54 -4.80
CA TRP A 24 -18.65 -5.49 -3.79
C TRP A 24 -17.53 -4.49 -4.13
N ALA A 25 -17.66 -3.31 -3.58
CA ALA A 25 -16.61 -2.29 -3.56
C ALA A 25 -16.69 -1.48 -2.28
N ASP A 26 -15.55 -0.99 -1.83
CA ASP A 26 -15.43 -0.03 -0.74
C ASP A 26 -14.46 1.07 -1.15
N ASN A 27 -14.85 2.31 -0.89
CA ASN A 27 -14.01 3.47 -1.12
C ASN A 27 -13.85 4.21 0.21
N SER A 28 -12.64 4.64 0.52
CA SER A 28 -12.43 5.42 1.73
C SER A 28 -11.51 6.62 1.50
N PHE A 29 -11.73 7.62 2.33
CA PHE A 29 -10.83 8.75 2.51
C PHE A 29 -10.28 8.72 3.92
N SER A 30 -8.95 8.81 4.07
CA SER A 30 -8.29 8.85 5.37
C SER A 30 -7.49 10.13 5.54
N LEU A 31 -7.43 10.60 6.77
CA LEU A 31 -6.57 11.67 7.23
C LEU A 31 -5.75 11.17 8.40
N LEU A 32 -4.42 11.23 8.27
CA LEU A 32 -3.49 10.84 9.30
C LEU A 32 -2.64 12.03 9.72
N TYR A 33 -2.29 12.07 11.00
CA TYR A 33 -1.36 13.06 11.56
C TYR A 33 -0.40 12.39 12.53
N GLY A 34 0.90 12.55 12.31
CA GLY A 34 1.96 12.00 13.15
C GLY A 34 3.18 12.91 13.19
N ASP A 35 4.02 12.71 14.22
CA ASP A 35 5.14 13.60 14.53
C ASP A 35 6.51 12.99 14.17
N ASP A 36 6.56 11.69 13.83
CA ASP A 36 7.81 10.94 13.67
C ASP A 36 7.99 10.33 12.28
N TYR A 37 7.48 11.00 11.22
CA TYR A 37 7.75 10.58 9.85
C TYR A 37 9.23 10.78 9.50
N LYS A 38 9.88 9.72 9.03
CA LYS A 38 11.29 9.73 8.66
C LYS A 38 11.50 10.37 7.30
N MET A 39 12.27 11.44 7.25
CA MET A 39 12.76 12.04 6.01
C MET A 39 14.04 11.33 5.55
N VAL A 40 14.01 10.75 4.36
CA VAL A 40 15.17 10.06 3.78
C VAL A 40 15.65 10.87 2.58
N PRO A 41 16.96 11.05 2.39
CA PRO A 41 18.09 10.43 3.12
C PRO A 41 18.61 11.22 4.34
N VAL A 42 17.93 12.27 4.77
CA VAL A 42 18.40 13.17 5.85
C VAL A 42 18.47 12.45 7.20
N GLY A 43 17.57 11.47 7.44
CA GLY A 43 17.53 10.71 8.68
C GLY A 43 16.86 11.44 9.86
N GLU A 44 16.26 12.59 9.63
CA GLU A 44 15.50 13.35 10.62
C GLU A 44 14.02 12.99 10.60
N ASN A 45 13.33 13.24 11.70
CA ASN A 45 11.88 13.10 11.79
C ASN A 45 11.20 14.44 11.49
N THR A 46 10.00 14.34 10.91
CA THR A 46 9.15 15.51 10.69
C THR A 46 7.69 15.19 11.05
N ARG A 47 6.96 16.22 11.45
CA ARG A 47 5.51 16.15 11.53
C ARG A 47 4.92 16.14 10.12
N ALA A 48 3.97 15.27 9.89
CA ALA A 48 3.27 15.25 8.62
C ALA A 48 1.79 14.94 8.76
N THR A 49 1.04 15.43 7.78
CA THR A 49 -0.33 15.02 7.50
C THR A 49 -0.32 14.16 6.25
N VAL A 50 -0.99 13.02 6.31
CA VAL A 50 -1.21 12.14 5.13
C VAL A 50 -2.69 12.14 4.80
N MET A 51 -3.00 12.35 3.52
CA MET A 51 -4.34 12.16 2.96
C MET A 51 -4.29 10.95 2.05
N THR A 52 -5.15 9.95 2.33
CA THR A 52 -5.26 8.73 1.53
C THR A 52 -6.62 8.65 0.86
N LEU A 53 -6.65 8.38 -0.43
CA LEU A 53 -7.80 7.84 -1.14
C LEU A 53 -7.55 6.37 -1.41
N GLU A 54 -8.51 5.51 -1.06
CA GLU A 54 -8.40 4.07 -1.20
C GLU A 54 -9.64 3.50 -1.86
N HIS A 55 -9.43 2.53 -2.74
CA HIS A 55 -10.45 1.70 -3.37
C HIS A 55 -10.10 0.24 -3.24
N VAL A 56 -11.04 -0.58 -2.81
CA VAL A 56 -10.95 -2.02 -2.85
C VAL A 56 -12.23 -2.62 -3.42
N SER A 57 -12.11 -3.62 -4.30
CA SER A 57 -13.28 -4.27 -4.88
C SER A 57 -13.02 -5.73 -5.22
N GLY A 58 -14.10 -6.52 -5.14
CA GLY A 58 -14.13 -7.92 -5.54
C GLY A 58 -14.98 -8.13 -6.79
N HIS A 59 -14.45 -8.91 -7.74
CA HIS A 59 -15.05 -9.18 -9.04
C HIS A 59 -15.06 -10.67 -9.36
N SER A 60 -15.81 -11.06 -10.39
CA SER A 60 -15.85 -12.46 -10.86
C SER A 60 -14.47 -12.98 -11.30
N TRP A 61 -13.58 -12.11 -11.75
CA TRP A 61 -12.21 -12.44 -12.18
C TRP A 61 -11.16 -12.39 -11.06
N GLY A 62 -11.45 -11.74 -9.92
CA GLY A 62 -10.48 -11.55 -8.84
C GLY A 62 -10.75 -10.27 -8.04
N GLY A 63 -9.72 -9.50 -7.74
CA GLY A 63 -9.81 -8.28 -6.96
C GLY A 63 -9.07 -7.10 -7.55
N MET A 64 -9.43 -5.91 -7.09
CA MET A 64 -8.75 -4.66 -7.38
C MET A 64 -8.48 -3.93 -6.06
N PHE A 65 -7.25 -3.50 -5.86
CA PHE A 65 -6.87 -2.55 -4.83
C PHE A 65 -6.16 -1.37 -5.47
N PHE A 66 -6.49 -0.18 -5.01
CA PHE A 66 -5.84 1.06 -5.43
C PHE A 66 -5.80 2.00 -4.24
N PHE A 67 -4.68 2.68 -4.05
CA PHE A 67 -4.65 3.83 -3.17
C PHE A 67 -3.68 4.90 -3.67
N ILE A 68 -3.86 6.10 -3.16
CA ILE A 68 -2.95 7.21 -3.35
C ILE A 68 -2.84 7.99 -2.05
N ASP A 69 -1.61 8.20 -1.62
CA ASP A 69 -1.24 9.01 -0.47
C ASP A 69 -0.68 10.35 -0.90
N ARG A 70 -1.07 11.39 -0.19
CA ARG A 70 -0.41 12.68 -0.23
C ARG A 70 0.11 13.02 1.14
N VAL A 71 1.43 12.99 1.30
CA VAL A 71 2.15 13.37 2.52
C VAL A 71 2.57 14.83 2.40
N ASN A 72 2.29 15.63 3.44
CA ASN A 72 2.77 17.00 3.56
C ASN A 72 3.37 17.20 4.95
N SER A 73 4.65 17.54 5.03
CA SER A 73 5.24 17.95 6.30
C SER A 73 4.77 19.34 6.70
N GLY A 74 4.58 19.54 8.01
CA GLY A 74 4.08 20.81 8.54
C GLY A 74 4.98 22.01 8.30
N GLU A 75 6.26 21.79 8.00
CA GLU A 75 7.28 22.80 7.77
C GLU A 75 7.66 22.93 6.29
N GLY A 76 7.01 22.16 5.39
CA GLY A 76 7.30 22.15 3.96
C GLY A 76 8.65 21.51 3.61
N THR A 77 9.27 20.82 4.55
CA THR A 77 10.57 20.16 4.39
C THR A 77 10.49 18.82 3.66
N TYR A 78 9.31 18.20 3.66
CA TYR A 78 9.03 16.95 2.97
C TYR A 78 7.62 16.91 2.41
N ASP A 79 7.52 16.55 1.15
CA ASP A 79 6.27 16.29 0.45
C ASP A 79 6.41 14.99 -0.35
N GLU A 80 5.38 14.14 -0.35
CA GLU A 80 5.34 12.93 -1.16
C GLU A 80 3.95 12.70 -1.73
N THR A 81 3.90 12.19 -2.94
CA THR A 81 2.74 11.50 -3.48
C THR A 81 3.17 10.08 -3.80
N TYR A 82 2.54 9.10 -3.18
CA TYR A 82 2.74 7.68 -3.42
C TYR A 82 1.42 7.02 -3.76
N GLY A 83 1.43 6.04 -4.63
CA GLY A 83 0.23 5.28 -4.93
C GLY A 83 0.52 3.91 -5.52
N GLU A 84 -0.47 3.05 -5.40
CA GLU A 84 -0.44 1.69 -5.94
C GLU A 84 -1.71 1.37 -6.70
N LEU A 85 -1.56 0.61 -7.78
CA LEU A 85 -2.63 -0.05 -8.51
C LEU A 85 -2.35 -1.55 -8.54
N SER A 86 -3.17 -2.33 -7.84
CA SER A 86 -2.89 -3.74 -7.53
C SER A 86 -4.07 -4.65 -7.89
N PRO A 87 -4.25 -4.98 -9.19
CA PRO A 87 -5.19 -6.01 -9.60
C PRO A 87 -4.67 -7.41 -9.28
N SER A 88 -5.58 -8.32 -8.90
CA SER A 88 -5.30 -9.73 -8.71
C SER A 88 -6.30 -10.60 -9.48
N ILE A 89 -5.80 -11.62 -10.18
CA ILE A 89 -6.62 -12.55 -10.95
C ILE A 89 -6.74 -13.87 -10.18
N SER A 90 -7.96 -14.30 -9.88
CA SER A 90 -8.22 -15.57 -9.21
C SER A 90 -7.89 -16.73 -10.15
N LEU A 91 -6.89 -17.54 -9.80
CA LEU A 91 -6.47 -18.73 -10.55
C LEU A 91 -7.19 -19.99 -10.08
N ALA A 92 -7.41 -20.12 -8.77
CA ALA A 92 -8.11 -21.24 -8.15
C ALA A 92 -8.78 -20.81 -6.85
N LYS A 93 -9.90 -21.45 -6.52
CA LYS A 93 -10.65 -21.28 -5.26
C LYS A 93 -10.82 -22.62 -4.57
N PHE A 94 -10.77 -22.62 -3.24
CA PHE A 94 -10.85 -23.83 -2.42
C PHE A 94 -11.74 -23.61 -1.19
N ASP A 95 -12.28 -24.70 -0.62
CA ASP A 95 -13.12 -24.65 0.58
C ASP A 95 -12.33 -24.90 1.89
N GLY A 96 -11.02 -25.16 1.80
CA GLY A 96 -10.16 -25.48 2.94
C GLY A 96 -9.53 -24.27 3.63
N PHE A 97 -8.43 -24.51 4.33
CA PHE A 97 -7.59 -23.48 4.96
C PHE A 97 -7.01 -22.49 3.91
N VAL A 98 -6.55 -22.99 2.79
CA VAL A 98 -6.27 -22.19 1.61
C VAL A 98 -7.60 -21.90 0.93
N LYS A 99 -7.93 -20.62 0.75
CA LYS A 99 -9.17 -20.16 0.11
C LYS A 99 -9.00 -19.85 -1.37
N GLY A 100 -7.82 -19.38 -1.77
CA GLY A 100 -7.55 -19.00 -3.15
C GLY A 100 -6.08 -18.98 -3.48
N ILE A 101 -5.80 -19.09 -4.78
CA ILE A 101 -4.51 -18.78 -5.38
C ILE A 101 -4.74 -17.72 -6.43
N ASN A 102 -3.95 -16.65 -6.41
CA ASN A 102 -4.12 -15.49 -7.26
C ASN A 102 -2.82 -15.18 -8.01
N ALA A 103 -2.93 -14.79 -9.28
CA ALA A 103 -1.88 -14.03 -9.95
C ALA A 103 -2.04 -12.56 -9.55
N ALA A 104 -1.00 -11.97 -9.03
CA ALA A 104 -1.00 -10.60 -8.53
C ALA A 104 -0.08 -9.71 -9.37
N PHE A 105 -0.53 -8.50 -9.59
CA PHE A 105 0.24 -7.44 -10.21
C PHE A 105 0.12 -6.18 -9.34
N THR A 106 1.22 -5.44 -9.17
CA THR A 106 1.19 -4.10 -8.56
C THR A 106 2.03 -3.14 -9.39
N TYR A 107 1.47 -1.98 -9.65
CA TYR A 107 2.19 -0.81 -10.16
C TYR A 107 2.28 0.20 -9.03
N GLU A 108 3.49 0.48 -8.58
CA GLU A 108 3.79 1.51 -7.59
C GLU A 108 4.37 2.73 -8.29
N PHE A 109 3.92 3.90 -7.89
CA PHE A 109 4.46 5.17 -8.37
C PHE A 109 4.64 6.13 -7.22
N SER A 110 5.75 6.87 -7.21
CA SER A 110 5.90 7.97 -6.27
C SER A 110 6.71 9.13 -6.82
N THR A 111 6.46 10.28 -6.21
CA THR A 111 7.32 11.47 -6.34
C THR A 111 7.40 12.12 -4.98
N SER A 112 8.62 12.36 -4.52
CA SER A 112 8.87 13.08 -3.27
C SER A 112 9.84 14.23 -3.46
N LYS A 113 9.77 15.20 -2.52
CA LYS A 113 10.64 16.35 -2.41
C LYS A 113 11.07 16.47 -0.95
N THR A 114 12.38 16.49 -0.72
CA THR A 114 12.98 16.59 0.61
C THR A 114 13.91 17.78 0.68
N GLU A 115 13.79 18.63 1.69
CA GLU A 115 14.76 19.70 1.96
C GLU A 115 16.01 19.06 2.59
N THR A 116 17.15 19.19 1.92
CA THR A 116 18.44 18.63 2.34
C THR A 116 19.37 19.70 2.95
N ALA A 117 19.10 20.97 2.66
CA ALA A 117 19.70 22.14 3.28
C ALA A 117 18.74 23.32 3.10
N PRO A 118 18.88 24.44 3.84
CA PRO A 118 18.01 25.60 3.71
C PRO A 118 17.81 26.00 2.24
N PHE A 119 16.56 25.93 1.77
CA PHE A 119 16.13 26.23 0.39
C PHE A 119 16.73 25.31 -0.69
N THR A 120 17.31 24.18 -0.30
CA THR A 120 17.86 23.17 -1.21
C THR A 120 17.01 21.90 -1.10
N PHE A 121 16.48 21.43 -2.23
CA PHE A 121 15.58 20.29 -2.27
C PHE A 121 16.09 19.22 -3.21
N ASP A 122 16.08 17.98 -2.74
CA ASP A 122 16.23 16.80 -3.58
C ASP A 122 14.85 16.24 -3.94
N THR A 123 14.73 15.74 -5.16
CA THR A 123 13.53 15.07 -5.64
C THR A 123 13.82 13.62 -5.92
N PHE A 124 12.88 12.74 -5.55
CA PHE A 124 12.93 11.32 -5.85
C PHE A 124 11.66 10.92 -6.58
N SER A 125 11.78 10.04 -7.57
CA SER A 125 10.65 9.43 -8.25
C SER A 125 10.89 7.96 -8.50
N GLN A 126 9.81 7.19 -8.53
CA GLN A 126 9.85 5.76 -8.87
C GLN A 126 8.60 5.34 -9.62
N ASP A 127 8.81 4.33 -10.47
CA ASP A 127 7.80 3.56 -11.20
C ASP A 127 8.19 2.08 -11.09
N ASN A 128 7.56 1.35 -10.17
CA ASN A 128 7.89 -0.06 -9.93
C ASN A 128 6.78 -0.96 -10.46
N TYR A 129 7.17 -2.14 -10.91
CA TYR A 129 6.26 -3.16 -11.42
C TYR A 129 6.51 -4.46 -10.68
N LEU A 130 5.49 -4.96 -9.99
CA LEU A 130 5.53 -6.19 -9.22
C LEU A 130 4.63 -7.22 -9.90
N VAL A 131 5.12 -8.42 -10.09
CA VAL A 131 4.35 -9.57 -10.58
C VAL A 131 4.56 -10.73 -9.62
N GLY A 132 3.48 -11.37 -9.18
CA GLY A 132 3.56 -12.37 -8.13
C GLY A 132 2.46 -13.40 -8.13
N VAL A 133 2.57 -14.27 -7.14
CA VAL A 133 1.54 -15.26 -6.80
C VAL A 133 1.17 -15.08 -5.35
N GLY A 134 -0.12 -14.96 -5.09
CA GLY A 134 -0.70 -14.82 -3.76
C GLY A 134 -1.56 -16.01 -3.38
N VAL A 135 -1.67 -16.21 -2.08
CA VAL A 135 -2.60 -17.17 -1.46
C VAL A 135 -3.48 -16.46 -0.45
N ASP A 136 -4.78 -16.77 -0.47
CA ASP A 136 -5.74 -16.34 0.53
C ASP A 136 -5.92 -17.47 1.55
N LEU A 137 -5.85 -17.15 2.84
CA LEU A 137 -5.86 -18.11 3.93
C LEU A 137 -7.03 -17.83 4.89
N ALA A 138 -7.72 -18.89 5.30
CA ALA A 138 -8.74 -18.84 6.36
C ALA A 138 -8.07 -18.95 7.74
N ILE A 139 -7.50 -17.88 8.24
CA ILE A 139 -6.97 -17.81 9.60
C ILE A 139 -8.14 -17.69 10.57
N PRO A 140 -8.29 -18.61 11.55
CA PRO A 140 -9.37 -18.52 12.53
C PRO A 140 -9.40 -17.19 13.27
N GLY A 141 -10.57 -16.53 13.27
CA GLY A 141 -10.76 -15.23 13.92
C GLY A 141 -10.39 -14.02 13.07
N MET A 142 -9.79 -14.18 11.90
CA MET A 142 -9.53 -13.09 10.98
C MET A 142 -10.62 -12.97 9.90
N ASP A 143 -10.92 -11.77 9.46
CA ASP A 143 -11.86 -11.51 8.37
C ASP A 143 -11.22 -11.87 7.04
N TYR A 144 -9.94 -11.57 6.88
CA TYR A 144 -9.11 -11.94 5.73
C TYR A 144 -7.64 -12.02 6.10
N PHE A 145 -6.92 -12.85 5.37
CA PHE A 145 -5.46 -12.90 5.40
C PHE A 145 -4.96 -13.36 4.03
N SER A 146 -4.02 -12.63 3.46
CA SER A 146 -3.34 -13.03 2.24
C SER A 146 -1.83 -12.90 2.36
N ALA A 147 -1.11 -13.74 1.63
CA ALA A 147 0.33 -13.70 1.51
C ALA A 147 0.70 -13.78 0.03
N THR A 148 1.47 -12.81 -0.46
CA THR A 148 1.87 -12.72 -1.87
C THR A 148 3.39 -12.60 -1.97
N VAL A 149 3.99 -13.41 -2.83
CA VAL A 149 5.41 -13.29 -3.18
C VAL A 149 5.50 -12.66 -4.57
N TYR A 150 6.23 -11.55 -4.62
CA TYR A 150 6.44 -10.79 -5.85
C TYR A 150 7.87 -10.89 -6.35
N ARG A 151 8.01 -10.81 -7.66
CA ARG A 151 9.21 -10.35 -8.33
C ARG A 151 8.99 -8.89 -8.72
N SER A 152 9.77 -7.97 -8.14
CA SER A 152 9.70 -6.55 -8.44
C SER A 152 10.76 -6.14 -9.47
N GLN A 153 10.37 -5.24 -10.36
CA GLN A 153 11.24 -4.42 -11.16
C GLN A 153 11.13 -3.00 -10.64
N ASN A 154 12.14 -2.56 -9.92
CA ASN A 154 12.23 -1.20 -9.42
C ASN A 154 12.88 -0.31 -10.46
N ASN A 155 12.31 0.87 -10.67
CA ASN A 155 12.78 1.86 -11.61
C ASN A 155 12.68 3.25 -10.97
N ASN A 156 13.82 3.82 -10.58
CA ASN A 156 13.88 5.08 -9.85
C ASN A 156 15.09 5.92 -10.27
N ASN A 157 15.32 7.05 -9.59
CA ASN A 157 16.43 7.97 -9.87
C ASN A 157 17.83 7.31 -9.84
N PHE A 158 17.97 6.16 -9.13
CA PHE A 158 19.24 5.42 -9.04
C PHE A 158 19.38 4.33 -10.12
N GLY A 159 18.39 4.22 -11.00
CA GLY A 159 18.37 3.26 -12.10
C GLY A 159 17.38 2.13 -11.91
N LYS A 160 17.61 1.06 -12.67
CA LYS A 160 16.73 -0.11 -12.75
C LYS A 160 17.36 -1.32 -12.08
N PHE A 161 16.62 -1.95 -11.19
CA PHE A 161 17.05 -3.18 -10.51
C PHE A 161 15.86 -4.09 -10.19
N TYR A 162 16.15 -5.32 -9.75
CA TYR A 162 15.13 -6.33 -9.49
C TYR A 162 15.31 -6.89 -8.08
N ASP A 163 14.20 -7.00 -7.35
CA ASP A 163 14.13 -7.60 -6.02
C ASP A 163 13.00 -8.63 -5.94
N ASN A 164 12.89 -9.31 -4.82
CA ASN A 164 11.73 -10.09 -4.44
C ASN A 164 11.09 -9.42 -3.22
N GLN A 165 9.76 -9.48 -3.13
CA GLN A 165 9.01 -8.94 -2.00
C GLN A 165 8.02 -9.97 -1.50
N LEU A 166 7.88 -10.07 -0.19
CA LEU A 166 6.78 -10.74 0.48
C LEU A 166 5.83 -9.67 1.00
N THR A 167 4.57 -9.74 0.58
CA THR A 167 3.50 -8.89 1.12
C THR A 167 2.51 -9.75 1.89
N LEU A 168 2.22 -9.39 3.13
CA LEU A 168 1.13 -9.93 3.93
C LEU A 168 0.07 -8.84 4.10
N VAL A 169 -1.20 -9.19 3.93
CA VAL A 169 -2.33 -8.29 4.18
C VAL A 169 -3.31 -9.00 5.10
N TYR A 170 -3.79 -8.31 6.12
CA TYR A 170 -4.63 -8.91 7.13
C TYR A 170 -5.71 -7.96 7.63
N GLY A 171 -6.82 -8.54 8.12
CA GLY A 171 -7.87 -7.79 8.78
C GLY A 171 -8.63 -8.66 9.77
N TRP A 172 -9.02 -8.01 10.86
CA TRP A 172 -9.83 -8.55 11.93
C TRP A 172 -10.79 -7.50 12.44
N SER A 173 -12.03 -7.89 12.71
CA SER A 173 -13.01 -6.99 13.32
C SER A 173 -13.81 -7.66 14.43
N MET A 174 -14.17 -6.89 15.44
CA MET A 174 -15.05 -7.30 16.54
C MET A 174 -15.94 -6.12 16.95
N GLY A 175 -17.22 -6.21 16.60
CA GLY A 175 -18.16 -5.11 16.81
C GLY A 175 -17.76 -3.87 16.04
N ASN A 176 -17.46 -2.79 16.73
CA ASN A 176 -17.03 -1.52 16.12
C ASN A 176 -15.50 -1.39 16.01
N VAL A 177 -14.72 -2.33 16.52
CA VAL A 177 -13.27 -2.31 16.48
C VAL A 177 -12.80 -3.04 15.23
N THR A 178 -11.82 -2.47 14.53
CA THR A 178 -11.12 -3.11 13.40
C THR A 178 -9.61 -2.98 13.62
N LEU A 179 -8.89 -4.06 13.36
CA LEU A 179 -7.45 -4.10 13.19
C LEU A 179 -7.17 -4.61 11.79
N ASP A 180 -6.60 -3.79 10.95
CA ASP A 180 -6.19 -4.16 9.59
C ASP A 180 -4.81 -3.58 9.27
N GLY A 181 -4.20 -4.03 8.18
CA GLY A 181 -2.90 -3.53 7.78
C GLY A 181 -2.14 -4.48 6.87
N TYR A 182 -0.89 -4.12 6.66
CA TYR A 182 0.02 -4.89 5.81
C TYR A 182 1.41 -5.03 6.43
N LEU A 183 2.17 -5.94 5.85
CA LEU A 183 3.61 -6.11 6.03
C LEU A 183 4.24 -6.35 4.66
N ASP A 184 5.25 -5.55 4.33
CA ASP A 184 6.11 -5.76 3.16
C ASP A 184 7.54 -6.05 3.60
N TYR A 185 8.10 -7.11 3.08
CA TYR A 185 9.49 -7.51 3.33
C TYR A 185 10.23 -7.73 2.03
N THR A 186 11.32 -6.98 1.84
CA THR A 186 12.26 -7.15 0.73
C THR A 186 13.60 -7.62 1.29
N PRO A 187 14.05 -8.85 0.98
CA PRO A 187 15.36 -9.33 1.44
C PRO A 187 16.49 -8.56 0.75
N GLY A 188 17.55 -8.30 1.48
CA GLY A 188 18.76 -7.70 0.93
C GLY A 188 19.38 -8.57 -0.17
N ARG A 189 19.83 -7.97 -1.26
CA ARG A 189 20.42 -8.66 -2.40
C ARG A 189 21.38 -7.77 -3.18
N ASN A 190 22.48 -8.36 -3.70
CA ASN A 190 23.43 -7.68 -4.58
C ASN A 190 23.98 -6.36 -3.99
N GLY A 191 24.31 -6.36 -2.70
CA GLY A 191 24.84 -5.19 -1.99
C GLY A 191 23.75 -4.21 -1.49
N ARG A 192 22.47 -4.51 -1.69
CA ARG A 192 21.34 -3.78 -1.08
C ARG A 192 20.99 -4.41 0.27
N ILE A 193 20.62 -3.59 1.23
CA ILE A 193 20.14 -4.03 2.53
C ILE A 193 18.69 -4.51 2.44
N SER A 194 18.24 -5.30 3.42
CA SER A 194 16.82 -5.68 3.55
C SER A 194 15.99 -4.50 3.99
N GLU A 195 14.72 -4.55 3.64
CA GLU A 195 13.71 -3.57 4.01
C GLU A 195 12.48 -4.27 4.60
N LEU A 196 11.89 -3.69 5.63
CA LEU A 196 10.66 -4.17 6.24
C LEU A 196 9.75 -2.98 6.54
N SER A 197 8.56 -2.96 5.96
CA SER A 197 7.50 -1.99 6.25
C SER A 197 6.30 -2.68 6.87
N ILE A 198 5.77 -2.17 7.97
CA ILE A 198 4.58 -2.67 8.65
C ILE A 198 3.71 -1.49 9.03
N ALA A 199 2.42 -1.52 8.68
CA ALA A 199 1.48 -0.46 9.02
C ALA A 199 0.12 -1.02 9.51
N PRO A 200 0.01 -1.45 10.78
CA PRO A 200 -1.28 -1.78 11.40
C PRO A 200 -2.10 -0.53 11.68
N GLN A 201 -3.40 -0.59 11.39
CA GLN A 201 -4.41 0.39 11.76
C GLN A 201 -5.35 -0.22 12.80
N LEU A 202 -5.43 0.35 13.99
CA LEU A 202 -6.43 0.01 15.01
C LEU A 202 -7.48 1.12 15.05
N THR A 203 -8.70 0.81 14.68
CA THR A 203 -9.78 1.79 14.51
C THR A 203 -11.06 1.41 15.23
N TYR A 204 -11.86 2.42 15.60
CA TYR A 204 -13.19 2.28 16.15
C TYR A 204 -14.21 3.03 15.28
N ASN A 205 -15.28 2.35 14.88
CA ASN A 205 -16.35 2.95 14.09
C ASN A 205 -17.27 3.81 14.96
N ILE A 206 -17.19 5.12 14.78
CA ILE A 206 -18.03 6.12 15.48
C ILE A 206 -19.28 6.52 14.69
N GLY A 207 -19.43 6.03 13.45
CA GLY A 207 -20.59 6.34 12.59
C GLY A 207 -21.94 6.14 13.27
N PRO A 208 -22.19 5.00 13.98
CA PRO A 208 -23.45 4.79 14.69
C PRO A 208 -23.72 5.85 15.79
N VAL A 209 -22.68 6.31 16.50
CA VAL A 209 -22.81 7.35 17.52
C VAL A 209 -23.16 8.70 16.90
N LEU A 210 -22.69 8.95 15.67
CA LEU A 210 -22.96 10.17 14.91
C LEU A 210 -24.26 10.11 14.10
N GLY A 211 -24.99 8.98 14.15
CA GLY A 211 -26.20 8.76 13.33
C GLY A 211 -25.92 8.65 11.84
N LEU A 212 -24.70 8.33 11.45
CA LEU A 212 -24.29 8.20 10.06
C LEU A 212 -24.49 6.76 9.57
N LYS A 213 -24.94 6.61 8.31
CA LYS A 213 -25.07 5.31 7.66
C LYS A 213 -23.69 4.78 7.23
N ASN A 214 -22.80 5.66 6.81
CA ASN A 214 -21.46 5.31 6.39
C ASN A 214 -20.54 5.12 7.60
N LYS A 215 -19.57 4.26 7.46
CA LYS A 215 -18.58 4.02 8.51
C LYS A 215 -17.64 5.22 8.59
N VAL A 216 -17.60 5.85 9.76
CA VAL A 216 -16.58 6.83 10.11
C VAL A 216 -15.78 6.21 11.24
N LYS A 217 -14.50 5.97 11.00
CA LYS A 217 -13.61 5.34 11.97
C LYS A 217 -12.58 6.33 12.46
N VAL A 218 -12.28 6.27 13.75
CA VAL A 218 -11.16 6.99 14.38
C VAL A 218 -10.22 5.98 15.01
N GLY A 219 -8.94 6.27 15.01
CA GLY A 219 -7.97 5.32 15.54
C GLY A 219 -6.54 5.79 15.43
N ILE A 220 -5.65 4.81 15.36
CA ILE A 220 -4.21 4.99 15.26
C ILE A 220 -3.70 4.08 14.15
N GLU A 221 -2.81 4.61 13.31
CA GLU A 221 -1.91 3.83 12.49
C GLU A 221 -0.52 3.87 13.09
N TYR A 222 0.15 2.71 13.19
CA TYR A 222 1.55 2.64 13.57
C TYR A 222 2.39 2.22 12.37
N SER A 223 3.20 3.13 11.84
CA SER A 223 4.11 2.85 10.74
C SER A 223 5.50 2.53 11.29
N TYR A 224 5.88 1.26 11.17
CA TYR A 224 7.24 0.79 11.38
C TYR A 224 7.89 0.51 10.05
N TRP A 225 9.04 1.15 9.77
CA TRP A 225 9.77 0.93 8.53
C TRP A 225 11.26 0.81 8.82
N HIS A 226 11.76 -0.41 8.79
CA HIS A 226 13.17 -0.71 8.96
C HIS A 226 13.92 -0.54 7.64
N ASN A 227 15.05 0.17 7.66
CA ASN A 227 15.82 0.54 6.49
C ASN A 227 14.96 1.16 5.38
N LYS A 228 14.25 2.22 5.72
CA LYS A 228 13.28 2.87 4.82
C LYS A 228 13.87 3.12 3.44
N PHE A 229 13.15 2.64 2.38
CA PHE A 229 13.55 2.62 0.97
C PHE A 229 14.81 1.79 0.67
N ALA A 230 15.20 0.86 1.54
CA ALA A 230 16.44 0.07 1.45
C ALA A 230 17.71 0.94 1.26
N ILE A 231 17.71 2.15 1.83
CA ILE A 231 18.82 3.09 1.80
C ILE A 231 19.68 2.87 3.03
N ASP A 232 20.96 2.54 2.83
CA ASP A 232 21.94 2.30 3.91
C ASP A 232 22.49 3.63 4.45
N VAL A 233 21.73 4.29 5.30
CA VAL A 233 22.13 5.51 6.00
C VAL A 233 21.81 5.37 7.50
N PRO A 234 22.58 6.02 8.40
CA PRO A 234 22.31 5.97 9.83
C PRO A 234 20.91 6.49 10.17
N LYS A 235 20.25 5.85 11.16
CA LYS A 235 18.95 6.26 11.69
C LYS A 235 17.82 6.25 10.64
N ASN A 236 17.83 5.30 9.74
CA ASN A 236 16.87 5.20 8.64
C ASN A 236 15.59 4.42 9.00
N ASP A 237 15.42 4.05 10.26
CA ASP A 237 14.19 3.40 10.72
C ASP A 237 13.12 4.44 11.07
N GLN A 238 11.90 4.20 10.62
CA GLN A 238 10.73 4.99 10.99
C GLN A 238 9.95 4.26 12.08
N HIS A 239 9.55 4.99 13.11
CA HIS A 239 8.64 4.59 14.17
C HIS A 239 7.64 5.71 14.36
N ASN A 240 6.53 5.65 13.65
CA ASN A 240 5.56 6.73 13.68
C ASN A 240 4.18 6.23 14.09
N ALA A 241 3.57 6.87 15.08
CA ALA A 241 2.19 6.65 15.46
C ALA A 241 1.36 7.85 14.99
N SER A 242 0.43 7.63 14.08
CA SER A 242 -0.46 8.66 13.55
C SER A 242 -1.86 8.53 14.14
N LEU A 243 -2.46 9.67 14.48
CA LEU A 243 -3.91 9.73 14.64
C LEU A 243 -4.56 9.51 13.30
N LEU A 244 -5.61 8.71 13.25
CA LEU A 244 -6.31 8.31 12.02
C LEU A 244 -7.79 8.65 12.11
N LEU A 245 -8.28 9.36 11.07
CA LEU A 245 -9.69 9.49 10.74
C LEU A 245 -9.92 8.84 9.37
N LYS A 246 -10.80 7.85 9.27
CA LYS A 246 -11.13 7.14 8.01
C LYS A 246 -12.64 7.19 7.75
N TRP A 247 -13.03 7.63 6.59
CA TRP A 247 -14.43 7.71 6.16
C TRP A 247 -14.65 6.83 4.94
N HIS A 248 -15.52 5.82 5.10
CA HIS A 248 -15.99 4.97 4.01
C HIS A 248 -17.17 5.65 3.29
N LEU A 249 -17.08 5.76 1.97
CA LEU A 249 -17.98 6.50 1.09
C LEU A 249 -19.18 5.66 0.61
#